data_65678af2fdfd6d373ca8e089c79398d4
#
_entry.id   65678af2fdfd6d373ca8e089c79398d4
#
_cell.length_a   1.000
_cell.length_b   1.000
_cell.length_c   1.000
_cell.angle_alpha   90.00
_cell.angle_beta   90.00
_cell.angle_gamma   90.00
#
_symmetry.space_group_name_H-M   'P 1'
#
loop_
_entity.id
_entity.type
_entity.pdbx_description
1 polymer ?
#
loop_
_entity_poly.entity_id
_entity_poly.type
_entity_poly.pdbx_seq_one_letter_code
_entity_poly.pdbx_strand_id
1 'polypeptide(L)'
;MSETTTGLIGEHTALAAILSMDGGWKATHCPMDRIDVLAFCEQTFMRVQVKTATLAVQCHHKSPRHHFNLGHGCKTKKLPTKDDYDVLCLVSPNARRCLFMPVSSVQQYSMRLPASRFTPEEEVSSWVKTVNHVLEMRL
;
A
#
# COMPACT_ATOMS: atom_id res chain seq x y z
N MET A 1 1.93 19.93 6.77
CA MET A 1 0.85 19.09 6.20
C MET A 1 0.31 18.19 7.30
N SER A 2 -0.98 18.14 7.48
CA SER A 2 -1.59 17.31 8.50
C SER A 2 -1.55 15.83 8.11
N GLU A 3 -1.69 14.94 9.11
CA GLU A 3 -1.76 13.49 8.85
C GLU A 3 -2.94 13.13 7.96
N THR A 4 -4.09 13.80 8.14
CA THR A 4 -5.27 13.59 7.30
C THR A 4 -4.98 13.93 5.85
N THR A 5 -4.31 15.05 5.59
CA THR A 5 -3.95 15.46 4.23
C THR A 5 -2.96 14.49 3.61
N THR A 6 -1.97 14.05 4.39
CA THR A 6 -0.99 13.05 3.93
C THR A 6 -1.69 11.75 3.55
N GLY A 7 -2.65 11.30 4.38
CA GLY A 7 -3.43 10.11 4.08
C GLY A 7 -4.23 10.22 2.80
N LEU A 8 -4.88 11.36 2.57
CA LEU A 8 -5.66 11.61 1.35
C LEU A 8 -4.77 11.61 0.11
N ILE A 9 -3.59 12.23 0.19
CA ILE A 9 -2.62 12.21 -0.91
C ILE A 9 -2.24 10.77 -1.24
N GLY A 10 -1.99 9.96 -0.20
CA GLY A 10 -1.67 8.54 -0.40
C GLY A 10 -2.76 7.77 -1.09
N GLU A 11 -4.01 7.95 -0.67
CA GLU A 11 -5.14 7.27 -1.28
C GLU A 11 -5.33 7.66 -2.75
N HIS A 12 -5.20 8.95 -3.08
CA HIS A 12 -5.27 9.41 -4.46
C HIS A 12 -4.10 8.88 -5.30
N THR A 13 -2.92 8.82 -4.71
CA THR A 13 -1.74 8.26 -5.39
C THR A 13 -1.95 6.78 -5.70
N ALA A 14 -2.47 6.02 -4.73
CA ALA A 14 -2.79 4.59 -4.92
C ALA A 14 -3.82 4.39 -6.02
N LEU A 15 -4.89 5.19 -6.04
CA LEU A 15 -5.91 5.15 -7.10
C LEU A 15 -5.28 5.36 -8.47
N ALA A 16 -4.49 6.42 -8.62
CA ALA A 16 -3.87 6.73 -9.90
C ALA A 16 -2.91 5.62 -10.35
N ALA A 17 -2.14 5.06 -9.42
CA ALA A 17 -1.22 3.97 -9.72
C ALA A 17 -1.95 2.73 -10.24
N ILE A 18 -3.04 2.32 -9.57
CA ILE A 18 -3.81 1.14 -9.97
C ILE A 18 -4.48 1.36 -11.33
N LEU A 19 -5.06 2.54 -11.55
CA LEU A 19 -5.69 2.87 -12.83
C LEU A 19 -4.69 2.84 -13.99
N SER A 20 -3.42 3.07 -13.72
CA SER A 20 -2.38 3.07 -14.76
C SER A 20 -1.83 1.68 -15.08
N MET A 21 -2.21 0.66 -14.32
CA MET A 21 -1.71 -0.71 -14.55
C MET A 21 -2.33 -1.32 -15.80
N ASP A 22 -1.55 -2.14 -16.49
CA ASP A 22 -2.03 -2.90 -17.63
C ASP A 22 -3.10 -3.91 -17.20
N GLY A 23 -4.04 -4.22 -18.08
CA GLY A 23 -5.07 -5.22 -17.83
C GLY A 23 -6.46 -4.63 -17.56
N GLY A 24 -6.64 -3.33 -17.70
CA GLY A 24 -7.96 -2.71 -17.57
C GLY A 24 -8.44 -2.54 -16.14
N TRP A 25 -7.52 -2.35 -15.20
CA TRP A 25 -7.86 -2.14 -13.80
C TRP A 25 -8.64 -0.85 -13.60
N LYS A 26 -9.69 -0.94 -12.78
CA LYS A 26 -10.45 0.19 -12.27
C LYS A 26 -10.23 0.28 -10.77
N ALA A 27 -10.41 1.46 -10.21
CA ALA A 27 -10.25 1.64 -8.78
C ALA A 27 -11.16 2.77 -8.30
N THR A 28 -11.68 2.63 -7.10
CA THR A 28 -12.51 3.63 -6.46
C THR A 28 -12.20 3.69 -4.97
N HIS A 29 -12.46 4.83 -4.36
CA HIS A 29 -12.41 4.95 -2.91
C HIS A 29 -13.44 4.03 -2.27
N CYS A 30 -13.08 3.44 -1.15
CA CYS A 30 -13.96 2.56 -0.39
C CYS A 30 -13.94 3.00 1.07
N PRO A 31 -15.04 3.57 1.59
CA PRO A 31 -15.06 4.08 2.96
C PRO A 31 -15.35 3.02 3.99
N MET A 32 -14.94 1.79 3.75
CA MET A 32 -15.09 0.69 4.71
C MET A 32 -13.89 0.65 5.65
N ASP A 33 -14.11 0.08 6.83
CA ASP A 33 -13.04 -0.08 7.81
C ASP A 33 -11.90 -0.92 7.22
N ARG A 34 -10.67 -0.41 7.33
CA ARG A 34 -9.42 -1.03 6.84
C ARG A 34 -9.34 -1.25 5.33
N ILE A 35 -10.28 -0.71 4.57
CA ILE A 35 -10.23 -0.73 3.11
C ILE A 35 -10.34 0.70 2.64
N ASP A 36 -9.32 1.19 1.97
CA ASP A 36 -9.27 2.56 1.46
C ASP A 36 -9.63 2.64 -0.02
N VAL A 37 -9.26 1.60 -0.77
CA VAL A 37 -9.46 1.55 -2.21
C VAL A 37 -9.95 0.16 -2.58
N LEU A 38 -10.93 0.11 -3.47
CA LEU A 38 -11.37 -1.12 -4.10
C LEU A 38 -10.90 -1.11 -5.54
N ALA A 39 -10.08 -2.08 -5.90
CA ALA A 39 -9.58 -2.27 -7.26
C ALA A 39 -10.29 -3.44 -7.90
N PHE A 40 -10.66 -3.32 -9.17
CA PHE A 40 -11.37 -4.39 -9.85
C PHE A 40 -11.02 -4.43 -11.33
N CYS A 41 -11.07 -5.64 -11.87
CA CYS A 41 -10.80 -5.93 -13.26
C CYS A 41 -11.67 -7.12 -13.64
N GLU A 42 -12.66 -6.90 -14.52
CA GLU A 42 -13.66 -7.89 -14.85
C GLU A 42 -14.38 -8.41 -13.60
N GLN A 43 -14.27 -9.70 -13.29
CA GLN A 43 -14.91 -10.30 -12.12
C GLN A 43 -13.97 -10.39 -10.92
N THR A 44 -12.75 -9.90 -11.04
CA THR A 44 -11.75 -9.95 -9.99
C THR A 44 -11.72 -8.63 -9.25
N PHE A 45 -11.62 -8.69 -7.92
CA PHE A 45 -11.46 -7.49 -7.12
C PHE A 45 -10.39 -7.67 -6.05
N MET A 46 -9.80 -6.55 -5.63
CA MET A 46 -8.81 -6.48 -4.57
C MET A 46 -9.20 -5.39 -3.59
N ARG A 47 -9.26 -5.74 -2.32
CA ARG A 47 -9.47 -4.77 -1.24
C ARG A 47 -8.10 -4.24 -0.84
N VAL A 48 -7.90 -2.94 -0.94
CA VAL A 48 -6.60 -2.31 -0.76
C VAL A 48 -6.61 -1.40 0.46
N GLN A 49 -5.68 -1.65 1.38
CA GLN A 49 -5.37 -0.75 2.49
C GLN A 49 -4.19 0.11 2.07
N VAL A 50 -4.31 1.41 2.25
CA VAL A 50 -3.25 2.36 1.90
C VAL A 50 -2.58 2.88 3.16
N LYS A 51 -1.27 2.82 3.21
CA LYS A 51 -0.45 3.42 4.26
C LYS A 51 0.52 4.41 3.62
N THR A 52 0.57 5.60 4.15
CA THR A 52 1.38 6.69 3.60
C THR A 52 2.38 7.14 4.65
N ALA A 53 3.62 7.30 4.25
CA ALA A 53 4.65 7.80 5.15
C ALA A 53 5.57 8.75 4.39
N THR A 54 5.79 9.92 4.96
CA THR A 54 6.78 10.86 4.44
C THR A 54 8.18 10.33 4.73
N LEU A 55 9.15 10.89 4.00
CA LEU A 55 10.54 10.52 4.20
C LEU A 55 11.00 11.03 5.57
N ALA A 56 11.58 10.16 6.38
CA ALA A 56 12.12 10.54 7.67
C ALA A 56 13.34 11.45 7.51
N VAL A 57 13.47 12.41 8.42
CA VAL A 57 14.64 13.29 8.48
C VAL A 57 15.86 12.43 8.78
N GLN A 58 16.89 12.60 7.98
CA GLN A 58 18.11 11.80 8.07
C GLN A 58 18.92 12.09 9.33
N CYS A 59 19.26 11.06 10.06
CA CYS A 59 20.24 11.10 11.13
C CYS A 59 21.41 10.15 10.77
N HIS A 60 22.66 10.63 10.88
CA HIS A 60 23.87 9.80 10.84
C HIS A 60 24.10 8.95 9.57
N HIS A 61 24.39 9.54 8.44
CA HIS A 61 24.92 8.85 7.25
C HIS A 61 24.09 7.66 6.71
N LYS A 62 22.86 7.49 7.15
CA LYS A 62 21.97 6.44 6.63
C LYS A 62 21.17 6.96 5.45
N SER A 63 20.87 6.08 4.50
CA SER A 63 19.98 6.40 3.39
C SER A 63 18.59 6.79 3.88
N PRO A 64 17.92 7.75 3.22
CA PRO A 64 16.57 8.14 3.59
C PRO A 64 15.60 6.97 3.55
N ARG A 65 14.75 6.85 4.56
CA ARG A 65 13.78 5.76 4.70
C ARG A 65 12.41 6.27 5.02
N HIS A 66 11.41 5.54 4.55
CA HIS A 66 10.01 5.70 4.94
C HIS A 66 9.71 4.69 6.05
N HIS A 67 9.03 5.15 7.10
CA HIS A 67 8.62 4.29 8.21
C HIS A 67 7.10 4.17 8.21
N PHE A 68 6.59 2.97 7.93
CA PHE A 68 5.17 2.67 7.87
C PHE A 68 4.73 1.91 9.12
N ASN A 69 3.62 2.34 9.72
CA ASN A 69 2.96 1.63 10.80
C ASN A 69 1.90 0.72 10.20
N LEU A 70 2.01 -0.58 10.40
CA LEU A 70 1.20 -1.59 9.73
C LEU A 70 0.20 -2.28 10.64
N GLY A 71 0.40 -2.24 11.96
CA GLY A 71 -0.55 -2.78 12.90
C GLY A 71 -1.78 -1.90 13.06
N HIS A 72 -2.89 -2.51 13.51
CA HIS A 72 -4.10 -1.78 13.81
C HIS A 72 -4.54 -2.02 15.25
N GLY A 73 -5.44 -1.16 15.75
CA GLY A 73 -5.91 -1.19 17.13
C GLY A 73 -5.28 -0.09 17.98
N CYS A 74 -5.97 0.29 19.04
CA CYS A 74 -5.57 1.41 19.90
C CYS A 74 -4.70 0.97 21.08
N LYS A 75 -5.15 -0.01 21.84
CA LYS A 75 -4.45 -0.48 23.05
C LYS A 75 -3.52 -1.64 22.76
N THR A 76 -4.00 -2.62 22.00
CA THR A 76 -3.22 -3.77 21.58
C THR A 76 -3.13 -3.77 20.07
N LYS A 77 -1.91 -3.70 19.54
CA LYS A 77 -1.71 -3.77 18.10
C LYS A 77 -1.94 -5.19 17.61
N LYS A 78 -2.60 -5.30 16.46
CA LYS A 78 -2.84 -6.58 15.80
C LYS A 78 -2.30 -6.52 14.38
N LEU A 79 -1.80 -7.63 13.90
CA LEU A 79 -1.41 -7.76 12.50
C LEU A 79 -2.66 -7.98 11.65
N PRO A 80 -2.71 -7.41 10.45
CA PRO A 80 -3.82 -7.62 9.54
C PRO A 80 -3.82 -9.05 9.00
N THR A 81 -5.01 -9.51 8.61
CA THR A 81 -5.20 -10.81 7.98
C THR A 81 -5.98 -10.64 6.68
N LYS A 82 -6.14 -11.72 5.95
CA LYS A 82 -6.95 -11.72 4.71
C LYS A 82 -8.42 -11.34 4.95
N ASP A 83 -8.88 -11.37 6.20
CA ASP A 83 -10.23 -10.93 6.52
C ASP A 83 -10.33 -9.40 6.55
N ASP A 84 -9.21 -8.72 6.74
CA ASP A 84 -9.16 -7.26 6.80
C ASP A 84 -9.06 -6.63 5.41
N TYR A 85 -8.11 -7.11 4.59
CA TYR A 85 -7.90 -6.64 3.23
C TYR A 85 -7.02 -7.64 2.45
N ASP A 86 -6.87 -7.42 1.16
CA ASP A 86 -6.07 -8.32 0.29
C ASP A 86 -4.68 -7.77 -0.01
N VAL A 87 -4.60 -6.47 -0.25
CA VAL A 87 -3.40 -5.79 -0.73
C VAL A 87 -3.06 -4.63 0.19
N LEU A 88 -1.80 -4.57 0.60
CA LEU A 88 -1.24 -3.40 1.27
C LEU A 88 -0.55 -2.54 0.21
N CYS A 89 -0.92 -1.26 0.16
CA CYS A 89 -0.29 -0.27 -0.71
C CYS A 89 0.49 0.71 0.16
N LEU A 90 1.80 0.70 0.03
CA LEU A 90 2.68 1.64 0.71
C LEU A 90 2.98 2.80 -0.24
N VAL A 91 2.71 4.01 0.21
CA VAL A 91 2.85 5.20 -0.64
C VAL A 91 3.95 6.10 -0.12
N SER A 92 4.84 6.51 -1.03
CA SER A 92 5.79 7.59 -0.80
C SER A 92 5.26 8.86 -1.45
N PRO A 93 4.79 9.85 -0.67
CA PRO A 93 4.38 11.12 -1.25
C PRO A 93 5.53 11.85 -1.94
N ASN A 94 6.75 11.67 -1.44
CA ASN A 94 7.95 12.29 -1.99
C ASN A 94 8.22 11.81 -3.42
N ALA A 95 8.14 10.49 -3.65
CA ALA A 95 8.37 9.90 -4.95
C ALA A 95 7.11 9.85 -5.83
N ARG A 96 5.93 10.01 -5.23
CA ARG A 96 4.62 9.81 -5.87
C ARG A 96 4.52 8.42 -6.47
N ARG A 97 4.96 7.43 -5.70
CA ARG A 97 5.00 6.02 -6.10
C ARG A 97 4.47 5.13 -5.01
N CYS A 98 4.02 3.96 -5.41
CA CYS A 98 3.49 2.93 -4.53
C CYS A 98 4.33 1.66 -4.59
N LEU A 99 4.32 0.92 -3.48
CA LEU A 99 4.77 -0.46 -3.44
C LEU A 99 3.62 -1.29 -2.92
N PHE A 100 3.35 -2.38 -3.58
CA PHE A 100 2.23 -3.27 -3.24
C PHE A 100 2.77 -4.57 -2.66
N MET A 101 2.03 -5.11 -1.67
CA MET A 101 2.33 -6.43 -1.14
C MET A 101 1.04 -7.10 -0.68
N PRO A 102 0.97 -8.45 -0.71
CA PRO A 102 -0.21 -9.13 -0.18
C PRO A 102 -0.25 -8.99 1.34
N VAL A 103 -1.44 -9.02 1.91
CA VAL A 103 -1.62 -8.90 3.35
C VAL A 103 -0.81 -9.95 4.11
N SER A 104 -0.64 -11.14 3.53
CA SER A 104 0.16 -12.22 4.14
C SER A 104 1.63 -11.88 4.34
N SER A 105 2.14 -10.88 3.62
CA SER A 105 3.53 -10.42 3.78
C SER A 105 3.71 -9.52 5.00
N VAL A 106 2.61 -9.06 5.61
CA VAL A 106 2.68 -8.18 6.76
C VAL A 106 2.82 -9.02 8.02
N GLN A 107 4.06 -9.15 8.51
CA GLN A 107 4.39 -9.97 9.67
C GLN A 107 4.98 -9.19 10.82
N GLN A 108 5.06 -7.88 10.69
CA GLN A 108 5.55 -6.97 11.73
C GLN A 108 4.64 -5.75 11.82
N TYR A 109 4.67 -5.08 12.96
CA TYR A 109 3.83 -3.92 13.21
C TYR A 109 4.33 -2.66 12.50
N SER A 110 5.56 -2.69 12.00
CA SER A 110 6.13 -1.57 11.24
C SER A 110 7.11 -2.07 10.19
N MET A 111 7.34 -1.24 9.18
CA MET A 111 8.26 -1.54 8.11
C MET A 111 8.99 -0.26 7.71
N ARG A 112 10.30 -0.35 7.54
CA ARG A 112 11.14 0.74 7.05
C ARG A 112 11.67 0.37 5.69
N LEU A 113 11.42 1.26 4.72
CA LEU A 113 11.85 1.03 3.34
C LEU A 113 12.70 2.20 2.86
N PRO A 114 13.82 1.92 2.19
CA PRO A 114 14.63 3.00 1.61
C PRO A 114 13.85 3.70 0.49
N ALA A 115 14.09 5.00 0.34
CA ALA A 115 13.42 5.80 -0.68
C ALA A 115 13.66 5.24 -2.09
N SER A 116 14.81 4.59 -2.31
CA SER A 116 15.18 4.00 -3.59
C SER A 116 14.27 2.87 -4.06
N ARG A 117 13.45 2.31 -3.17
CA ARG A 117 12.49 1.26 -3.53
C ARG A 117 11.28 1.80 -4.29
N PHE A 118 10.99 3.09 -4.16
CA PHE A 118 9.80 3.70 -4.75
C PHE A 118 10.08 4.22 -6.16
N THR A 119 10.15 3.30 -7.10
CA THR A 119 10.42 3.59 -8.53
C THR A 119 9.24 3.14 -9.39
N PRO A 120 9.10 3.65 -10.64
CA PRO A 120 8.06 3.18 -11.54
C PRO A 120 8.12 1.66 -11.78
N GLU A 121 9.32 1.11 -11.89
CA GLU A 121 9.53 -0.31 -12.16
C GLU A 121 9.08 -1.18 -10.98
N GLU A 122 9.44 -0.78 -9.76
CA GLU A 122 9.03 -1.47 -8.54
C GLU A 122 7.52 -1.37 -8.32
N GLU A 123 6.92 -0.24 -8.64
CA GLU A 123 5.49 -0.04 -8.53
C GLU A 123 4.73 -1.07 -9.38
N VAL A 124 5.07 -1.20 -10.65
CA VAL A 124 4.44 -2.15 -11.55
C VAL A 124 4.74 -3.59 -11.15
N SER A 125 6.00 -3.89 -10.89
CA SER A 125 6.44 -5.25 -10.52
C SER A 125 5.75 -5.74 -9.25
N SER A 126 5.68 -4.90 -8.23
CA SER A 126 5.05 -5.27 -6.95
C SER A 126 3.54 -5.48 -7.11
N TRP A 127 2.87 -4.69 -7.94
CA TRP A 127 1.45 -4.89 -8.23
C TRP A 127 1.19 -6.25 -8.88
N VAL A 128 1.93 -6.57 -9.93
CA VAL A 128 1.76 -7.84 -10.67
C VAL A 128 2.00 -9.02 -9.74
N LYS A 129 3.08 -9.00 -8.97
CA LYS A 129 3.40 -10.08 -8.02
C LYS A 129 2.32 -10.22 -6.94
N THR A 130 1.83 -9.11 -6.43
CA THR A 130 0.81 -9.11 -5.37
C THR A 130 -0.51 -9.67 -5.89
N VAL A 131 -0.97 -9.21 -7.05
CA VAL A 131 -2.22 -9.70 -7.66
C VAL A 131 -2.13 -11.20 -7.91
N ASN A 132 -1.04 -11.66 -8.49
CA ASN A 132 -0.85 -13.09 -8.76
C ASN A 132 -0.87 -13.91 -7.47
N HIS A 133 -0.23 -13.44 -6.42
CA HIS A 133 -0.21 -14.12 -5.12
C HIS A 133 -1.62 -14.21 -4.53
N VAL A 134 -2.37 -13.10 -4.52
CA VAL A 134 -3.73 -13.07 -3.97
C VAL A 134 -4.64 -14.02 -4.75
N LEU A 135 -4.55 -14.03 -6.07
CA LEU A 135 -5.36 -14.93 -6.91
C LEU A 135 -5.03 -16.40 -6.65
N GLU A 136 -3.75 -16.74 -6.49
CA GLU A 136 -3.35 -18.11 -6.14
C GLU A 136 -3.96 -18.55 -4.82
N MET A 137 -4.00 -17.65 -3.83
CA MET A 137 -4.56 -17.96 -2.52
C MET A 137 -6.08 -18.17 -2.54
N ARG A 138 -6.76 -17.72 -3.59
CA ARG A 138 -8.22 -17.88 -3.76
C ARG A 138 -8.62 -19.17 -4.46
N LEU A 139 -7.65 -19.91 -4.97
CA LEU A 139 -7.93 -21.16 -5.67
C LEU A 139 -8.33 -22.29 -4.73
#